data_19ae35097a49dc8173dca3996de1056f
#
_entry.id   19ae35097a49dc8173dca3996de1056f
#
_cell.length_a   1.000
_cell.length_b   1.000
_cell.length_c   1.000
_cell.angle_alpha   90.00
_cell.angle_beta   90.00
_cell.angle_gamma   90.00
#
_symmetry.space_group_name_H-M   'P 1'
#
loop_
_entity.id
_entity.type
_entity.pdbx_description
1 polymer ?
#
loop_
_entity_poly.entity_id
_entity_poly.type
_entity_poly.pdbx_seq_one_letter_code
_entity_poly.pdbx_strand_id
1 'polypeptide(L)'
;MEMRKTVLYGVLAFCLVVLNSCLGDPATKLTMANQAGVVVTGYGPGKAIYTKGDVVVSSEDFQNANVENGECILFDYSIDYGVANNMGAGTDTSYTEAIIYENTISEVNRWNFYNTLTDTSIVAKDELLLSSLQARSAYIRGNLFLFTEISNHPANQVDSFSLSYNSDKLLGDDNIYSLYLRTIRIKADTTRGEAMIIPCAFNIEDLVKKAEKNHSDELKFRINYAYSFGKDSASINWKSSDVFTIDLTGKGK
;
A
#
# COMPACT_ATOMS: atom_id res chain seq x y z
N MET A 1 53.99 40.10 10.32
CA MET A 1 53.45 39.44 9.10
C MET A 1 53.23 37.94 9.29
N GLU A 2 53.90 37.29 10.25
CA GLU A 2 53.78 35.84 10.53
C GLU A 2 52.49 35.42 11.27
N MET A 3 52.02 36.23 12.18
CA MET A 3 50.85 35.93 13.00
C MET A 3 49.55 35.75 12.16
N ARG A 4 49.43 36.44 10.99
CA ARG A 4 48.28 36.29 10.08
C ARG A 4 48.31 34.95 9.34
N LYS A 5 49.46 34.41 9.03
CA LYS A 5 49.61 33.12 8.35
C LYS A 5 49.26 31.95 9.27
N THR A 6 49.64 32.02 10.55
CA THR A 6 49.35 30.99 11.56
C THR A 6 47.84 30.89 11.85
N VAL A 7 47.14 32.03 11.92
CA VAL A 7 45.69 32.06 12.09
C VAL A 7 44.98 31.48 10.84
N LEU A 8 45.47 31.81 9.63
CA LEU A 8 44.89 31.31 8.38
C LEU A 8 45.02 29.78 8.25
N TYR A 9 46.19 29.22 8.62
CA TYR A 9 46.37 27.76 8.63
C TYR A 9 45.54 27.05 9.69
N GLY A 10 45.37 27.68 10.88
CA GLY A 10 44.53 27.16 11.93
C GLY A 10 43.02 27.11 11.53
N VAL A 11 42.54 28.16 10.88
CA VAL A 11 41.16 28.21 10.36
C VAL A 11 40.97 27.18 9.24
N LEU A 12 41.94 27.05 8.31
CA LEU A 12 41.87 26.09 7.21
C LEU A 12 41.90 24.64 7.72
N ALA A 13 42.75 24.32 8.69
CA ALA A 13 42.78 23.00 9.34
C ALA A 13 41.48 22.68 10.09
N PHE A 14 40.89 23.68 10.80
CA PHE A 14 39.62 23.52 11.49
C PHE A 14 38.45 23.27 10.49
N CYS A 15 38.41 24.00 9.37
CA CYS A 15 37.44 23.78 8.31
C CYS A 15 37.53 22.37 7.69
N LEU A 16 38.74 21.86 7.51
CA LEU A 16 38.95 20.51 6.98
C LEU A 16 38.47 19.41 7.96
N VAL A 17 38.65 19.62 9.26
CA VAL A 17 38.15 18.68 10.30
C VAL A 17 36.63 18.71 10.37
N VAL A 18 36.01 19.90 10.27
CA VAL A 18 34.54 20.05 10.30
C VAL A 18 33.90 19.45 9.03
N LEU A 19 34.55 19.57 7.86
CA LEU A 19 34.06 18.98 6.61
C LEU A 19 34.11 17.46 6.63
N ASN A 20 35.10 16.84 7.30
CA ASN A 20 35.14 15.38 7.48
C ASN A 20 34.14 14.86 8.51
N SER A 21 33.71 15.70 9.45
CA SER A 21 32.70 15.33 10.45
C SER A 21 31.25 15.33 9.90
N CYS A 22 31.00 15.94 8.73
CA CYS A 22 29.70 15.96 8.08
C CYS A 22 29.53 14.89 6.99
N LEU A 23 30.58 14.15 6.64
CA LEU A 23 30.51 12.93 5.86
C LEU A 23 30.28 11.76 6.83
N GLY A 24 29.09 11.72 7.45
CA GLY A 24 28.61 10.51 8.08
C GLY A 24 28.68 9.37 7.04
N ASP A 25 29.02 8.17 7.48
CA ASP A 25 28.93 6.98 6.63
C ASP A 25 27.58 7.02 5.93
N PRO A 26 27.52 6.76 4.61
CA PRO A 26 26.24 6.70 3.91
C PRO A 26 25.36 5.73 4.70
N ALA A 27 24.16 6.15 5.04
CA ALA A 27 23.24 5.33 5.82
C ALA A 27 23.08 4.00 5.08
N THR A 28 23.72 2.96 5.60
CA THR A 28 23.65 1.60 5.01
C THR A 28 22.28 0.97 5.24
N LYS A 29 21.47 1.57 6.13
CA LYS A 29 20.15 1.06 6.51
C LYS A 29 19.02 1.91 5.99
N LEU A 30 18.05 1.26 5.34
CA LEU A 30 16.76 1.83 4.98
C LEU A 30 15.69 1.20 5.86
N THR A 31 14.91 2.02 6.59
CA THR A 31 13.75 1.55 7.35
C THR A 31 12.47 1.96 6.66
N MET A 32 11.56 1.00 6.48
CA MET A 32 10.25 1.17 5.86
C MET A 32 9.17 0.83 6.88
N ALA A 33 8.26 1.76 7.13
CA ALA A 33 7.18 1.58 8.09
C ALA A 33 5.81 1.46 7.41
N ASN A 34 4.91 0.71 8.03
CA ASN A 34 3.53 0.50 7.57
C ASN A 34 3.43 0.07 6.10
N GLN A 35 4.29 -0.84 5.68
CA GLN A 35 4.28 -1.33 4.31
C GLN A 35 3.21 -2.40 4.13
N ALA A 36 2.44 -2.29 3.05
CA ALA A 36 1.54 -3.36 2.64
C ALA A 36 2.34 -4.53 2.07
N GLY A 37 1.93 -5.74 2.41
CA GLY A 37 2.57 -6.96 1.93
C GLY A 37 1.60 -8.14 1.81
N VAL A 38 1.99 -9.10 1.00
CA VAL A 38 1.34 -10.41 0.89
C VAL A 38 2.32 -11.49 1.26
N VAL A 39 1.97 -12.30 2.25
CA VAL A 39 2.80 -13.41 2.71
C VAL A 39 2.78 -14.54 1.68
N VAL A 40 3.95 -15.09 1.37
CA VAL A 40 4.12 -16.25 0.51
C VAL A 40 4.93 -17.31 1.24
N THR A 41 4.40 -18.52 1.32
CA THR A 41 5.12 -19.68 1.83
C THR A 41 5.71 -20.48 0.68
N GLY A 42 6.86 -21.17 0.93
CA GLY A 42 7.55 -21.92 -0.13
C GLY A 42 8.43 -21.06 -1.05
N TYR A 43 8.73 -19.83 -0.65
CA TYR A 43 9.78 -19.03 -1.28
C TYR A 43 11.15 -19.56 -0.83
N GLY A 44 11.81 -20.31 -1.72
CA GLY A 44 12.98 -21.09 -1.29
C GLY A 44 12.58 -22.06 -0.14
N PRO A 45 13.34 -22.08 0.99
CA PRO A 45 13.02 -22.96 2.12
C PRO A 45 11.96 -22.44 3.08
N GLY A 46 11.36 -21.26 2.86
CA GLY A 46 10.60 -20.62 3.92
C GLY A 46 9.50 -19.63 3.52
N LYS A 47 9.28 -18.63 4.36
CA LYS A 47 8.29 -17.56 4.20
C LYS A 47 8.96 -16.28 3.71
N ALA A 48 8.27 -15.54 2.86
CA ALA A 48 8.64 -14.20 2.42
C ALA A 48 7.41 -13.28 2.33
N ILE A 49 7.63 -11.99 2.26
CA ILE A 49 6.60 -10.98 2.07
C ILE A 49 6.87 -10.28 0.74
N TYR A 50 5.91 -10.33 -0.16
CA TYR A 50 5.92 -9.47 -1.34
C TYR A 50 5.35 -8.11 -1.01
N THR A 51 6.03 -7.07 -1.43
CA THR A 51 5.60 -5.67 -1.26
C THR A 51 5.38 -5.01 -2.62
N LYS A 52 5.06 -3.73 -2.62
CA LYS A 52 4.85 -2.95 -3.85
C LYS A 52 6.08 -3.01 -4.76
N GLY A 53 5.84 -3.21 -6.07
CA GLY A 53 6.90 -3.29 -7.08
C GLY A 53 7.63 -4.62 -7.10
N ASP A 54 6.95 -5.69 -6.66
CA ASP A 54 7.46 -7.06 -6.58
C ASP A 54 8.72 -7.23 -5.71
N VAL A 55 8.95 -6.27 -4.79
CA VAL A 55 10.04 -6.38 -3.81
C VAL A 55 9.71 -7.51 -2.84
N VAL A 56 10.65 -8.43 -2.68
CA VAL A 56 10.54 -9.58 -1.77
C VAL A 56 11.39 -9.33 -0.53
N VAL A 57 10.79 -9.50 0.63
CA VAL A 57 11.45 -9.33 1.94
C VAL A 57 11.33 -10.61 2.73
N SER A 58 12.44 -11.15 3.22
CA SER A 58 12.46 -12.28 4.12
C SER A 58 13.56 -12.14 5.17
N SER A 59 13.44 -12.88 6.26
CA SER A 59 14.45 -13.00 7.31
C SER A 59 14.36 -14.38 7.95
N GLU A 60 15.42 -14.81 8.62
CA GLU A 60 15.43 -16.07 9.35
C GLU A 60 14.37 -16.08 10.47
N ASP A 61 14.26 -15.00 11.22
CA ASP A 61 13.28 -14.87 12.31
C ASP A 61 11.84 -14.97 11.79
N PHE A 62 11.53 -14.37 10.66
CA PHE A 62 10.19 -14.38 10.06
C PHE A 62 9.68 -15.78 9.70
N GLN A 63 10.58 -16.78 9.57
CA GLN A 63 10.16 -18.15 9.28
C GLN A 63 9.23 -18.73 10.35
N ASN A 64 9.35 -18.26 11.59
CA ASN A 64 8.56 -18.68 12.74
C ASN A 64 7.32 -17.80 12.99
N ALA A 65 7.14 -16.71 12.26
CA ALA A 65 6.00 -15.82 12.43
C ALA A 65 4.68 -16.55 12.18
N ASN A 66 3.67 -16.25 13.01
CA ASN A 66 2.34 -16.84 12.90
C ASN A 66 1.52 -16.13 11.83
N VAL A 67 1.87 -16.34 10.56
CA VAL A 67 1.21 -15.79 9.39
C VAL A 67 1.02 -16.87 8.34
N GLU A 68 -0.07 -16.77 7.55
CA GLU A 68 -0.46 -17.77 6.57
C GLU A 68 -0.12 -17.35 5.13
N ASN A 69 -0.05 -18.34 4.24
CA ASN A 69 0.15 -18.09 2.82
C ASN A 69 -1.00 -17.30 2.22
N GLY A 70 -0.68 -16.22 1.51
CA GLY A 70 -1.65 -15.32 0.90
C GLY A 70 -2.25 -14.31 1.87
N GLU A 71 -1.85 -14.28 3.14
CA GLU A 71 -2.30 -13.28 4.10
C GLU A 71 -1.85 -11.88 3.67
N CYS A 72 -2.77 -10.94 3.74
CA CYS A 72 -2.51 -9.51 3.51
C CYS A 72 -2.15 -8.86 4.83
N ILE A 73 -1.02 -8.17 4.89
CA ILE A 73 -0.50 -7.59 6.14
C ILE A 73 -0.02 -6.15 5.95
N LEU A 74 0.03 -5.40 7.04
CA LEU A 74 0.94 -4.26 7.21
C LEU A 74 2.08 -4.67 8.12
N PHE A 75 3.28 -4.17 7.84
CA PHE A 75 4.45 -4.47 8.63
C PHE A 75 5.55 -3.41 8.45
N ASP A 76 6.49 -3.40 9.38
CA ASP A 76 7.71 -2.60 9.29
C ASP A 76 8.89 -3.50 9.01
N TYR A 77 9.84 -3.01 8.23
CA TYR A 77 11.10 -3.71 8.00
C TYR A 77 12.25 -2.74 7.77
N SER A 78 13.47 -3.22 7.92
CA SER A 78 14.66 -2.50 7.50
C SER A 78 15.59 -3.39 6.68
N ILE A 79 16.31 -2.74 5.76
CA ILE A 79 17.31 -3.36 4.89
C ILE A 79 18.64 -2.73 5.24
N ASP A 80 19.62 -3.56 5.56
CA ASP A 80 21.02 -3.14 5.68
C ASP A 80 21.76 -3.49 4.39
N TYR A 81 22.06 -2.49 3.60
CA TYR A 81 22.80 -2.66 2.35
C TYR A 81 24.29 -3.03 2.56
N GLY A 82 24.80 -2.96 3.79
CA GLY A 82 26.11 -3.48 4.16
C GLY A 82 26.16 -5.01 4.19
N VAL A 83 25.01 -5.68 4.21
CA VAL A 83 24.90 -7.14 4.18
C VAL A 83 24.86 -7.62 2.73
N ALA A 84 25.73 -8.56 2.37
CA ALA A 84 25.94 -9.00 0.98
C ALA A 84 24.65 -9.51 0.30
N ASN A 85 23.81 -10.25 1.04
CA ASN A 85 22.54 -10.80 0.53
C ASN A 85 21.43 -9.75 0.37
N ASN A 86 21.61 -8.53 0.89
CA ASN A 86 20.74 -7.40 0.68
C ASN A 86 21.26 -6.44 -0.41
N MET A 87 22.45 -6.67 -0.93
CA MET A 87 22.93 -5.95 -2.10
C MET A 87 22.23 -6.53 -3.32
N GLY A 88 21.11 -5.94 -3.71
CA GLY A 88 20.34 -6.37 -4.87
C GLY A 88 21.22 -6.54 -6.10
N ALA A 89 21.47 -7.78 -6.47
CA ALA A 89 22.20 -8.14 -7.67
C ALA A 89 21.23 -8.06 -8.87
N GLY A 90 21.26 -6.96 -9.59
CA GLY A 90 20.55 -6.87 -10.87
C GLY A 90 19.06 -6.59 -10.76
N THR A 91 18.25 -7.27 -11.55
CA THR A 91 16.81 -7.05 -11.71
C THR A 91 15.93 -7.66 -10.60
N ASP A 92 16.51 -8.45 -9.70
CA ASP A 92 15.80 -9.11 -8.61
C ASP A 92 15.84 -8.24 -7.34
N THR A 93 14.68 -7.77 -6.92
CA THR A 93 14.48 -6.95 -5.72
C THR A 93 14.19 -7.83 -4.50
N SER A 94 15.04 -8.82 -4.24
CA SER A 94 14.91 -9.75 -3.12
C SER A 94 15.90 -9.40 -2.01
N TYR A 95 15.38 -9.19 -0.81
CA TYR A 95 16.14 -8.92 0.41
C TYR A 95 15.96 -10.07 1.39
N THR A 96 16.91 -10.99 1.42
CA THR A 96 16.80 -12.27 2.17
C THR A 96 17.29 -12.18 3.61
N GLU A 97 18.00 -11.11 3.97
CA GLU A 97 18.46 -10.82 5.32
C GLU A 97 17.93 -9.46 5.81
N ALA A 98 16.69 -9.16 5.48
CA ALA A 98 16.01 -8.00 6.02
C ALA A 98 15.68 -8.22 7.51
N ILE A 99 15.53 -7.14 8.26
CA ILE A 99 15.00 -7.21 9.63
C ILE A 99 13.51 -6.91 9.53
N ILE A 100 12.66 -7.90 9.78
CA ILE A 100 11.20 -7.76 9.84
C ILE A 100 10.79 -7.61 11.30
N TYR A 101 10.09 -6.53 11.62
CA TYR A 101 9.65 -6.26 12.99
C TYR A 101 8.32 -6.95 13.24
N GLU A 102 8.35 -8.19 13.77
CA GLU A 102 7.16 -9.03 13.96
C GLU A 102 6.06 -8.38 14.81
N ASN A 103 6.44 -7.57 15.79
CA ASN A 103 5.50 -6.86 16.66
C ASN A 103 4.72 -5.74 15.93
N THR A 104 5.09 -5.40 14.70
CA THR A 104 4.38 -4.44 13.86
C THR A 104 3.47 -5.10 12.84
N ILE A 105 3.53 -6.44 12.71
CA ILE A 105 2.70 -7.17 11.76
C ILE A 105 1.24 -7.09 12.20
N SER A 106 0.40 -6.60 11.31
CA SER A 106 -1.04 -6.55 11.49
C SER A 106 -1.75 -7.06 10.24
N GLU A 107 -2.74 -7.91 10.43
CA GLU A 107 -3.57 -8.42 9.34
C GLU A 107 -4.37 -7.30 8.68
N VAL A 108 -4.47 -7.36 7.36
CA VAL A 108 -5.37 -6.52 6.56
C VAL A 108 -6.47 -7.39 6.01
N ASN A 109 -7.70 -7.13 6.45
CA ASN A 109 -8.85 -7.89 6.00
C ASN A 109 -9.01 -7.83 4.48
N ARG A 110 -9.21 -8.98 3.84
CA ARG A 110 -9.60 -9.09 2.44
C ARG A 110 -11.10 -9.03 2.32
N TRP A 111 -11.58 -8.11 1.48
CA TRP A 111 -12.98 -7.87 1.21
C TRP A 111 -13.39 -8.33 -0.18
N ASN A 112 -14.68 -8.44 -0.40
CA ASN A 112 -15.22 -8.91 -1.66
C ASN A 112 -15.01 -7.90 -2.79
N PHE A 113 -14.59 -8.41 -3.95
CA PHE A 113 -14.56 -7.71 -5.21
C PHE A 113 -15.60 -8.32 -6.16
N TYR A 114 -16.51 -7.49 -6.66
CA TYR A 114 -17.62 -7.95 -7.49
C TYR A 114 -17.47 -7.45 -8.94
N ASN A 115 -17.68 -8.34 -9.88
CA ASN A 115 -17.73 -8.02 -11.32
C ASN A 115 -19.11 -7.51 -11.77
N THR A 116 -20.05 -7.41 -10.88
CA THR A 116 -21.38 -6.84 -11.10
C THR A 116 -21.53 -5.58 -10.24
N LEU A 117 -21.86 -4.47 -10.89
CA LEU A 117 -22.02 -3.20 -10.21
C LEU A 117 -23.30 -3.23 -9.35
N THR A 118 -23.13 -2.93 -8.06
CA THR A 118 -24.28 -2.64 -7.18
C THR A 118 -24.91 -1.31 -7.58
N ASP A 119 -26.19 -1.12 -7.25
CA ASP A 119 -26.87 0.15 -7.53
C ASP A 119 -26.13 1.31 -6.85
N THR A 120 -25.57 2.18 -7.67
CA THR A 120 -24.77 3.35 -7.22
C THR A 120 -25.62 4.58 -6.97
N SER A 121 -26.94 4.53 -7.24
CA SER A 121 -27.86 5.65 -7.04
C SER A 121 -28.47 5.68 -5.65
N ILE A 122 -28.52 4.55 -4.95
CA ILE A 122 -29.24 4.39 -3.67
C ILE A 122 -28.23 4.25 -2.53
N VAL A 123 -28.50 4.99 -1.44
CA VAL A 123 -27.76 4.83 -0.16
C VAL A 123 -28.16 3.51 0.48
N ALA A 124 -27.20 2.65 0.79
CA ALA A 124 -27.49 1.44 1.54
C ALA A 124 -27.75 1.75 3.02
N LYS A 125 -28.44 0.82 3.71
CA LYS A 125 -28.58 0.93 5.15
C LYS A 125 -27.21 0.91 5.83
N ASP A 126 -27.00 1.83 6.77
CA ASP A 126 -25.74 1.99 7.52
C ASP A 126 -24.51 2.28 6.66
N GLU A 127 -24.70 2.85 5.47
CA GLU A 127 -23.60 3.27 4.61
C GLU A 127 -22.80 4.41 5.22
N LEU A 128 -21.49 4.32 5.11
CA LEU A 128 -20.54 5.29 5.64
C LEU A 128 -19.91 6.11 4.51
N LEU A 129 -19.59 7.34 4.85
CA LEU A 129 -18.86 8.25 3.97
C LEU A 129 -17.37 8.15 4.23
N LEU A 130 -16.60 8.16 3.17
CA LEU A 130 -15.14 8.25 3.23
C LEU A 130 -14.69 9.70 3.00
N SER A 131 -13.79 10.17 3.84
CA SER A 131 -13.18 11.51 3.69
C SER A 131 -12.18 11.51 2.54
N SER A 132 -11.38 10.44 2.44
CA SER A 132 -10.35 10.31 1.42
C SER A 132 -9.93 8.86 1.18
N LEU A 133 -9.23 8.67 0.04
CA LEU A 133 -8.35 7.52 -0.21
C LEU A 133 -6.91 8.01 -0.19
N GLN A 134 -6.06 7.36 0.59
CA GLN A 134 -4.65 7.73 0.70
C GLN A 134 -3.87 7.36 -0.58
N ALA A 135 -2.93 8.19 -1.00
CA ALA A 135 -2.12 7.99 -2.21
C ALA A 135 -1.17 6.76 -2.15
N ARG A 136 -1.00 6.15 -0.98
CA ARG A 136 -0.11 5.00 -0.76
C ARG A 136 -0.68 3.64 -1.15
N SER A 137 -1.84 3.59 -1.82
CA SER A 137 -2.43 2.34 -2.33
C SER A 137 -1.45 1.55 -3.19
N ALA A 138 -1.54 0.22 -3.13
CA ALA A 138 -0.63 -0.69 -3.81
C ALA A 138 -1.35 -1.90 -4.40
N TYR A 139 -0.85 -2.42 -5.53
CA TYR A 139 -1.22 -3.72 -6.06
C TYR A 139 -0.07 -4.70 -5.79
N ILE A 140 -0.38 -5.83 -5.13
CA ILE A 140 0.61 -6.81 -4.71
C ILE A 140 0.01 -8.21 -4.88
N ARG A 141 0.58 -9.03 -5.75
CA ARG A 141 0.20 -10.45 -5.90
C ARG A 141 -1.32 -10.67 -6.01
N GLY A 142 -1.99 -9.96 -6.90
CA GLY A 142 -3.43 -10.08 -7.11
C GLY A 142 -4.29 -9.22 -6.16
N ASN A 143 -3.73 -8.68 -5.10
CA ASN A 143 -4.46 -7.90 -4.10
C ASN A 143 -4.22 -6.40 -4.27
N LEU A 144 -5.30 -5.64 -4.35
CA LEU A 144 -5.30 -4.18 -4.31
C LEU A 144 -5.48 -3.73 -2.87
N PHE A 145 -4.47 -3.10 -2.31
CA PHE A 145 -4.53 -2.47 -1.00
C PHE A 145 -4.99 -1.02 -1.15
N LEU A 146 -6.02 -0.67 -0.38
CA LEU A 146 -6.53 0.68 -0.25
C LEU A 146 -6.43 1.12 1.20
N PHE A 147 -6.20 2.41 1.41
CA PHE A 147 -6.16 3.03 2.73
C PHE A 147 -7.25 4.08 2.75
N THR A 148 -8.37 3.72 3.37
CA THR A 148 -9.58 4.55 3.43
C THR A 148 -9.56 5.39 4.69
N GLU A 149 -10.01 6.63 4.61
CA GLU A 149 -10.11 7.52 5.76
C GLU A 149 -11.58 7.80 6.09
N ILE A 150 -11.94 7.58 7.35
CA ILE A 150 -13.25 7.93 7.92
C ILE A 150 -13.02 8.99 8.99
N SER A 151 -13.65 10.16 8.87
CA SER A 151 -13.42 11.32 9.75
C SER A 151 -13.89 11.14 11.19
N ASN A 152 -14.84 10.26 11.43
CA ASN A 152 -15.42 10.04 12.75
C ASN A 152 -15.70 8.55 12.93
N HIS A 153 -14.65 7.78 13.27
CA HIS A 153 -14.69 6.35 13.46
C HIS A 153 -14.49 6.01 14.93
N PRO A 154 -15.53 5.58 15.65
CA PRO A 154 -15.43 5.10 17.03
C PRO A 154 -14.53 3.86 17.14
N ALA A 155 -13.81 3.73 18.25
CA ALA A 155 -12.76 2.71 18.42
C ALA A 155 -13.26 1.25 18.30
N ASN A 156 -14.52 0.97 18.71
CA ASN A 156 -15.08 -0.39 18.65
C ASN A 156 -16.11 -0.55 17.52
N GLN A 157 -16.21 0.41 16.60
CA GLN A 157 -17.02 0.27 15.40
C GLN A 157 -16.38 -0.79 14.48
N VAL A 158 -17.23 -1.56 13.83
CA VAL A 158 -16.80 -2.56 12.84
C VAL A 158 -17.47 -2.24 11.51
N ASP A 159 -16.68 -2.12 10.47
CA ASP A 159 -17.12 -1.81 9.13
C ASP A 159 -16.79 -2.95 8.17
N SER A 160 -17.56 -3.03 7.10
CA SER A 160 -17.25 -3.87 5.94
C SER A 160 -17.05 -3.02 4.69
N PHE A 161 -16.22 -3.52 3.80
CA PHE A 161 -15.91 -2.86 2.55
C PHE A 161 -16.31 -3.76 1.39
N SER A 162 -16.73 -3.17 0.30
CA SER A 162 -16.96 -3.90 -0.95
C SER A 162 -16.52 -3.03 -2.13
N LEU A 163 -15.83 -3.66 -3.08
CA LEU A 163 -15.42 -3.02 -4.32
C LEU A 163 -16.14 -3.71 -5.47
N SER A 164 -16.69 -2.93 -6.40
CA SER A 164 -17.46 -3.47 -7.52
C SER A 164 -17.21 -2.67 -8.80
N TYR A 165 -17.39 -3.32 -9.94
CA TYR A 165 -17.39 -2.67 -11.25
C TYR A 165 -18.40 -3.33 -12.19
N ASN A 166 -18.79 -2.62 -13.24
CA ASN A 166 -19.64 -3.19 -14.27
C ASN A 166 -18.78 -3.90 -15.33
N SER A 167 -18.77 -5.23 -15.29
CA SER A 167 -17.99 -6.05 -16.24
C SER A 167 -18.50 -5.99 -17.66
N ASP A 168 -19.78 -5.66 -17.86
CA ASP A 168 -20.46 -5.64 -19.16
C ASP A 168 -20.37 -4.26 -19.84
N LYS A 169 -19.99 -3.24 -19.07
CA LYS A 169 -19.81 -1.89 -19.62
C LYS A 169 -18.54 -1.86 -20.45
N LEU A 170 -18.68 -1.48 -21.72
CA LEU A 170 -17.54 -1.17 -22.56
C LEU A 170 -16.75 -0.02 -21.93
N LEU A 171 -15.43 -0.14 -21.98
CA LEU A 171 -14.55 0.97 -21.60
C LEU A 171 -14.80 2.15 -22.53
N GLY A 172 -14.79 3.35 -21.97
CA GLY A 172 -14.80 4.57 -22.78
C GLY A 172 -13.49 4.73 -23.58
N ASP A 173 -13.41 5.80 -24.35
CA ASP A 173 -12.22 6.12 -25.15
C ASP A 173 -10.94 6.30 -24.30
N ASP A 174 -11.10 6.54 -23.01
CA ASP A 174 -10.01 6.68 -22.04
C ASP A 174 -9.45 5.34 -21.54
N ASN A 175 -10.08 4.19 -21.85
CA ASN A 175 -9.70 2.86 -21.39
C ASN A 175 -9.55 2.72 -19.86
N ILE A 176 -10.32 3.49 -19.06
CA ILE A 176 -10.26 3.50 -17.62
C ILE A 176 -11.48 2.78 -17.03
N TYR A 177 -11.22 1.77 -16.19
CA TYR A 177 -12.29 1.12 -15.40
C TYR A 177 -12.75 2.03 -14.26
N SER A 178 -14.06 2.09 -14.03
CA SER A 178 -14.65 2.75 -12.86
C SER A 178 -15.01 1.70 -11.83
N LEU A 179 -14.27 1.68 -10.72
CA LEU A 179 -14.56 0.83 -9.57
C LEU A 179 -15.32 1.65 -8.53
N TYR A 180 -16.24 1.02 -7.79
CA TYR A 180 -17.08 1.65 -6.78
C TYR A 180 -16.82 1.00 -5.43
N LEU A 181 -16.31 1.78 -4.49
CA LEU A 181 -16.02 1.36 -3.13
C LEU A 181 -17.17 1.80 -2.22
N ARG A 182 -17.80 0.84 -1.57
CA ARG A 182 -18.83 1.06 -0.55
C ARG A 182 -18.35 0.59 0.80
N THR A 183 -18.73 1.32 1.83
CA THR A 183 -18.39 1.02 3.22
C THR A 183 -19.66 0.97 4.03
N ILE A 184 -19.92 -0.15 4.70
CA ILE A 184 -21.13 -0.39 5.47
C ILE A 184 -20.74 -0.65 6.92
N ARG A 185 -21.35 0.05 7.86
CA ARG A 185 -21.18 -0.20 9.28
C ARG A 185 -21.90 -1.48 9.68
N ILE A 186 -21.13 -2.45 10.17
CA ILE A 186 -21.65 -3.74 10.67
C ILE A 186 -22.04 -3.63 12.14
N LYS A 187 -21.20 -2.97 12.93
CA LYS A 187 -21.41 -2.78 14.36
C LYS A 187 -21.18 -1.32 14.71
N ALA A 188 -22.21 -0.69 15.26
CA ALA A 188 -22.11 0.68 15.74
C ALA A 188 -21.42 0.71 17.12
N ASP A 189 -20.70 1.80 17.37
CA ASP A 189 -20.27 2.22 18.70
C ASP A 189 -20.79 3.64 18.96
N THR A 190 -21.17 3.92 20.19
CA THR A 190 -21.73 5.22 20.60
C THR A 190 -20.66 6.17 21.15
N THR A 191 -19.41 5.74 21.26
CA THR A 191 -18.32 6.60 21.69
C THR A 191 -17.99 7.64 20.61
N ARG A 192 -17.37 8.72 21.03
CA ARG A 192 -16.89 9.72 20.08
C ARG A 192 -15.79 9.11 19.22
N GLY A 193 -15.94 9.20 17.90
CA GLY A 193 -14.92 8.76 16.96
C GLY A 193 -13.87 9.82 16.67
N GLU A 194 -12.76 9.37 16.11
CA GLU A 194 -11.66 10.18 15.59
C GLU A 194 -11.47 9.88 14.10
N ALA A 195 -10.64 10.67 13.42
CA ALA A 195 -10.25 10.35 12.06
C ALA A 195 -9.38 9.09 12.07
N MET A 196 -9.79 8.07 11.33
CA MET A 196 -9.09 6.79 11.26
C MET A 196 -8.81 6.40 9.82
N ILE A 197 -7.59 5.91 9.57
CA ILE A 197 -7.21 5.29 8.31
C ILE A 197 -7.34 3.77 8.47
N ILE A 198 -8.23 3.19 7.66
CA ILE A 198 -8.51 1.76 7.70
C ILE A 198 -7.93 1.12 6.43
N PRO A 199 -6.94 0.23 6.57
CA PRO A 199 -6.43 -0.54 5.46
C PRO A 199 -7.45 -1.62 5.07
N CYS A 200 -7.64 -1.82 3.78
CA CYS A 200 -8.45 -2.91 3.23
C CYS A 200 -7.80 -3.47 1.96
N ALA A 201 -8.00 -4.75 1.72
CA ALA A 201 -7.47 -5.42 0.54
C ALA A 201 -8.60 -6.07 -0.26
N PHE A 202 -8.44 -6.10 -1.60
CA PHE A 202 -9.38 -6.70 -2.54
C PHE A 202 -8.62 -7.56 -3.54
N ASN A 203 -9.01 -8.80 -3.72
CA ASN A 203 -8.47 -9.61 -4.80
C ASN A 203 -9.09 -9.16 -6.13
N ILE A 204 -8.28 -8.51 -6.97
CA ILE A 204 -8.70 -7.99 -8.29
C ILE A 204 -8.07 -8.79 -9.45
N GLU A 205 -7.58 -9.99 -9.18
CA GLU A 205 -6.86 -10.82 -10.16
C GLU A 205 -7.70 -11.08 -11.42
N ASP A 206 -9.01 -11.27 -11.26
CA ASP A 206 -9.91 -11.48 -12.41
C ASP A 206 -10.02 -10.25 -13.32
N LEU A 207 -9.98 -9.05 -12.75
CA LEU A 207 -9.93 -7.80 -13.53
C LEU A 207 -8.59 -7.67 -14.26
N VAL A 208 -7.50 -8.03 -13.61
CA VAL A 208 -6.16 -8.07 -14.22
C VAL A 208 -6.13 -9.05 -15.38
N LYS A 209 -6.58 -10.30 -15.18
CA LYS A 209 -6.67 -11.33 -16.25
C LYS A 209 -7.56 -10.87 -17.41
N LYS A 210 -8.63 -10.13 -17.13
CA LYS A 210 -9.50 -9.56 -18.17
C LYS A 210 -8.74 -8.53 -19.01
N ALA A 211 -7.96 -7.66 -18.40
CA ALA A 211 -7.14 -6.67 -19.10
C ALA A 211 -6.06 -7.35 -19.96
N GLU A 212 -5.37 -8.35 -19.43
CA GLU A 212 -4.37 -9.15 -20.13
C GLU A 212 -4.97 -9.87 -21.37
N LYS A 213 -6.17 -10.45 -21.22
CA LYS A 213 -6.88 -11.09 -22.36
C LYS A 213 -7.24 -10.10 -23.47
N ASN A 214 -7.42 -8.84 -23.12
CA ASN A 214 -7.67 -7.76 -24.08
C ASN A 214 -6.37 -7.18 -24.66
N HIS A 215 -5.23 -7.85 -24.45
CA HIS A 215 -3.90 -7.42 -24.92
C HIS A 215 -3.53 -6.01 -24.45
N SER A 216 -3.94 -5.62 -23.24
CA SER A 216 -3.56 -4.35 -22.64
C SER A 216 -2.24 -4.50 -21.90
N ASP A 217 -1.30 -3.59 -22.15
CA ASP A 217 -0.02 -3.52 -21.43
C ASP A 217 -0.18 -2.91 -20.04
N GLU A 218 -1.32 -2.27 -19.79
CA GLU A 218 -1.63 -1.61 -18.53
C GLU A 218 -3.09 -1.80 -18.15
N LEU A 219 -3.36 -1.99 -16.87
CA LEU A 219 -4.70 -1.87 -16.31
C LEU A 219 -4.86 -0.51 -15.65
N LYS A 220 -5.76 0.32 -16.20
CA LYS A 220 -6.09 1.64 -15.65
C LYS A 220 -7.46 1.64 -15.01
N PHE A 221 -7.57 2.15 -13.79
CA PHE A 221 -8.85 2.31 -13.11
C PHE A 221 -8.84 3.50 -12.15
N ARG A 222 -10.03 3.98 -11.83
CA ARG A 222 -10.28 4.94 -10.75
C ARG A 222 -11.26 4.35 -9.76
N ILE A 223 -11.16 4.77 -8.52
CA ILE A 223 -12.03 4.33 -7.44
C ILE A 223 -12.98 5.46 -7.11
N ASN A 224 -14.26 5.20 -7.28
CA ASN A 224 -15.34 6.07 -6.85
C ASN A 224 -15.75 5.64 -5.44
N TYR A 225 -15.82 6.56 -4.49
CA TYR A 225 -16.19 6.30 -3.12
C TYR A 225 -17.27 7.27 -2.65
N ALA A 226 -18.14 6.82 -1.74
CA ALA A 226 -19.21 7.63 -1.16
C ALA A 226 -18.59 8.76 -0.33
N TYR A 227 -18.72 10.00 -0.80
CA TYR A 227 -18.15 11.20 -0.17
C TYR A 227 -19.15 12.02 0.60
N SER A 228 -20.38 12.14 0.09
CA SER A 228 -21.49 12.80 0.76
C SER A 228 -22.81 12.20 0.32
N PHE A 229 -23.85 12.35 1.13
CA PHE A 229 -25.20 12.03 0.72
C PHE A 229 -25.85 13.23 0.03
N GLY A 230 -26.80 12.96 -0.87
CA GLY A 230 -27.62 13.98 -1.48
C GLY A 230 -28.55 14.65 -0.46
N LYS A 231 -29.25 15.70 -0.89
CA LYS A 231 -30.12 16.50 0.00
C LYS A 231 -31.26 15.69 0.64
N ASP A 232 -31.70 14.66 -0.03
CA ASP A 232 -32.78 13.75 0.43
C ASP A 232 -32.22 12.57 1.26
N SER A 233 -30.89 12.49 1.43
CA SER A 233 -30.18 11.37 2.05
C SER A 233 -30.46 10.01 1.40
N ALA A 234 -31.07 9.99 0.22
CA ALA A 234 -31.39 8.77 -0.53
C ALA A 234 -30.39 8.48 -1.65
N SER A 235 -29.65 9.50 -2.07
CA SER A 235 -28.64 9.41 -3.13
C SER A 235 -27.23 9.62 -2.62
N ILE A 236 -26.25 9.09 -3.36
CA ILE A 236 -24.83 9.19 -3.04
C ILE A 236 -24.13 10.15 -4.01
N ASN A 237 -23.36 11.08 -3.47
CA ASN A 237 -22.41 11.86 -4.25
C ASN A 237 -21.05 11.15 -4.20
N TRP A 238 -20.65 10.62 -5.33
CA TRP A 238 -19.39 9.91 -5.49
C TRP A 238 -18.25 10.87 -5.75
N LYS A 239 -17.12 10.61 -5.12
CA LYS A 239 -15.83 11.25 -5.43
C LYS A 239 -14.91 10.23 -6.05
N SER A 240 -14.22 10.62 -7.12
CA SER A 240 -13.26 9.75 -7.79
C SER A 240 -11.84 10.00 -7.29
N SER A 241 -11.08 8.93 -7.15
CA SER A 241 -9.63 9.00 -6.95
C SER A 241 -8.91 9.47 -8.22
N ASP A 242 -7.62 9.70 -8.11
CA ASP A 242 -6.72 9.69 -9.26
C ASP A 242 -6.75 8.33 -9.95
N VAL A 243 -6.22 8.26 -11.18
CA VAL A 243 -6.13 7.01 -11.94
C VAL A 243 -5.01 6.15 -11.38
N PHE A 244 -5.35 4.93 -11.03
CA PHE A 244 -4.39 3.89 -10.72
C PHE A 244 -3.96 3.19 -12.01
N THR A 245 -2.67 2.91 -12.13
CA THR A 245 -2.12 2.14 -13.26
C THR A 245 -1.35 0.94 -12.70
N ILE A 246 -1.67 -0.24 -13.20
CA ILE A 246 -0.92 -1.47 -12.97
C ILE A 246 -0.27 -1.84 -14.29
N ASP A 247 1.07 -1.94 -14.28
CA ASP A 247 1.84 -2.43 -15.41
C ASP A 247 1.66 -3.95 -15.53
N LEU A 248 1.26 -4.42 -16.69
CA LEU A 248 1.03 -5.83 -17.01
C LEU A 248 2.17 -6.45 -17.84
N THR A 249 3.10 -5.64 -18.35
CA THR A 249 4.17 -6.09 -19.23
C THR A 249 5.18 -7.03 -18.58
N GLY A 250 5.35 -6.94 -17.24
CA GLY A 250 6.31 -7.73 -16.46
C GLY A 250 5.80 -9.09 -15.96
N LYS A 251 4.52 -9.41 -16.13
CA LYS A 251 3.88 -10.60 -15.53
C LYS A 251 3.84 -11.81 -16.44
N GLY A 252 4.96 -12.24 -16.97
CA GLY A 252 4.98 -13.40 -17.88
C GLY A 252 6.35 -14.06 -18.06
N LYS A 253 7.28 -13.83 -17.15
CA LYS A 253 8.57 -14.52 -17.20
C LYS A 253 8.86 -15.23 -15.90
#